data_551295d3269b720238b94c1f1be38696
#
_entry.id   551295d3269b720238b94c1f1be38696
#
_cell.length_a   1.000
_cell.length_b   1.000
_cell.length_c   1.000
_cell.angle_alpha   90.00
_cell.angle_beta   90.00
_cell.angle_gamma   90.00
#
_symmetry.space_group_name_H-M   'P 1'
#
loop_
_entity.id
_entity.type
_entity.pdbx_description
1 polymer ?
#
loop_
_entity_poly.entity_id
_entity_poly.type
_entity_poly.pdbx_seq_one_letter_code
_entity_poly.pdbx_strand_id
1 'polypeptide(L)'
;MSDPIIVISSDTHAGNSVAGYREYLDTKHQARFDEWRGSYKNPQKKHIGSKKHKNWDDAERMSDMQTEGVVGEIVFPNTVPPFFRSSVLICGNPRPEDYLMRLEGIRAHNRWLSEWCGEFPAQRAGI
;
A
#
# COMPACT_ATOMS: atom_id res chain seq x y z
N MET A 1 -39.40 11.34 0.96
CA MET A 1 -38.15 10.56 0.73
C MET A 1 -37.04 11.26 1.46
N SER A 2 -36.25 10.56 2.25
CA SER A 2 -35.04 11.13 2.83
C SER A 2 -33.96 11.26 1.75
N ASP A 3 -33.17 12.31 1.81
CA ASP A 3 -32.01 12.46 0.94
C ASP A 3 -31.03 11.29 1.15
N PRO A 4 -30.36 10.82 0.10
CA PRO A 4 -29.38 9.75 0.22
C PRO A 4 -28.21 10.19 1.10
N ILE A 5 -27.79 9.35 2.02
CA ILE A 5 -26.63 9.60 2.87
C ILE A 5 -25.37 9.21 2.08
N ILE A 6 -24.44 10.15 1.97
CA ILE A 6 -23.12 9.91 1.40
C ILE A 6 -22.20 9.37 2.49
N VAL A 7 -21.68 8.16 2.30
CA VAL A 7 -20.73 7.53 3.22
C VAL A 7 -19.34 7.49 2.60
N ILE A 8 -18.39 8.15 3.26
CA ILE A 8 -16.97 8.12 2.91
C ILE A 8 -16.19 7.47 4.05
N SER A 9 -15.45 6.41 3.76
CA SER A 9 -14.56 5.81 4.75
C SER A 9 -13.28 6.63 4.88
N SER A 10 -12.98 7.08 6.09
CA SER A 10 -11.79 7.89 6.38
C SER A 10 -10.61 7.09 6.92
N ASP A 11 -10.72 5.79 7.00
CA ASP A 11 -9.69 4.90 7.57
C ASP A 11 -9.67 3.56 6.84
N THR A 12 -9.27 3.61 5.58
CA THR A 12 -9.03 2.41 4.79
C THR A 12 -7.54 2.22 4.54
N HIS A 13 -7.16 1.02 4.16
CA HIS A 13 -5.78 0.65 3.95
C HIS A 13 -5.58 -0.03 2.60
N ALA A 14 -4.50 0.36 1.90
CA ALA A 14 -4.08 -0.29 0.68
C ALA A 14 -2.55 -0.30 0.55
N GLY A 15 -2.04 -1.13 -0.32
CA GLY A 15 -0.62 -1.22 -0.62
C GLY A 15 -0.38 -2.30 -1.65
N ASN A 16 0.55 -2.08 -2.55
CA ASN A 16 0.90 -3.07 -3.57
C ASN A 16 1.41 -4.37 -2.94
N SER A 17 1.44 -5.44 -3.70
CA SER A 17 2.22 -6.62 -3.30
C SER A 17 3.69 -6.24 -3.12
N VAL A 18 4.39 -6.89 -2.19
CA VAL A 18 5.82 -6.61 -1.99
C VAL A 18 6.61 -6.77 -3.30
N ALA A 19 6.26 -7.76 -4.11
CA ALA A 19 6.90 -7.98 -5.41
C ALA A 19 6.59 -6.86 -6.42
N GLY A 20 5.34 -6.39 -6.44
CA GLY A 20 4.87 -5.35 -7.37
C GLY A 20 5.56 -4.01 -7.21
N TYR A 21 6.10 -3.71 -6.04
CA TYR A 21 6.86 -2.46 -5.85
C TYR A 21 8.15 -2.38 -6.67
N ARG A 22 8.66 -3.51 -7.17
CA ARG A 22 9.87 -3.52 -8.00
C ARG A 22 9.77 -2.60 -9.22
N GLU A 23 8.61 -2.57 -9.86
CA GLU A 23 8.35 -1.77 -11.07
C GLU A 23 8.34 -0.27 -10.78
N TYR A 24 8.02 0.11 -9.55
CA TYR A 24 7.96 1.49 -9.10
C TYR A 24 9.30 2.03 -8.56
N LEU A 25 10.33 1.18 -8.47
CA LEU A 25 11.69 1.59 -8.13
C LEU A 25 12.46 2.03 -9.37
N ASP A 26 13.34 3.02 -9.20
CA ASP A 26 14.32 3.34 -10.22
C ASP A 26 15.17 2.09 -10.54
N THR A 27 15.48 1.87 -11.82
CA THR A 27 16.17 0.67 -12.31
C THR A 27 17.48 0.39 -11.54
N LYS A 28 18.22 1.44 -11.17
CA LYS A 28 19.46 1.33 -10.38
C LYS A 28 19.30 0.69 -9.00
N HIS A 29 18.06 0.67 -8.47
CA HIS A 29 17.76 0.11 -7.14
C HIS A 29 17.12 -1.28 -7.19
N GLN A 30 16.75 -1.76 -8.38
CA GLN A 30 16.03 -3.03 -8.52
C GLN A 30 16.86 -4.25 -8.08
N ALA A 31 18.14 -4.28 -8.40
CA ALA A 31 19.01 -5.38 -7.96
C ALA A 31 19.09 -5.45 -6.42
N ARG A 32 19.24 -4.30 -5.76
CA ARG A 32 19.26 -4.23 -4.29
C ARG A 32 17.89 -4.58 -3.68
N PHE A 33 16.81 -4.25 -4.37
CA PHE A 33 15.47 -4.69 -3.97
C PHE A 33 15.32 -6.21 -4.03
N ASP A 34 15.83 -6.85 -5.08
CA ASP A 34 15.77 -8.31 -5.23
C ASP A 34 16.54 -9.02 -4.10
N GLU A 35 17.71 -8.50 -3.70
CA GLU A 35 18.49 -8.97 -2.55
C GLU A 35 17.71 -8.81 -1.24
N TRP A 36 17.18 -7.59 -0.99
CA TRP A 36 16.37 -7.31 0.20
C TRP A 36 15.16 -8.23 0.26
N ARG A 37 14.44 -8.38 -0.84
CA ARG A 37 13.23 -9.21 -0.92
C ARG A 37 13.54 -10.68 -0.67
N GLY A 38 14.67 -11.19 -1.15
CA GLY A 38 15.13 -12.54 -0.92
C GLY A 38 15.38 -12.84 0.57
N SER A 39 15.85 -11.84 1.32
CA SER A 39 16.10 -11.94 2.77
C SER A 39 14.92 -11.54 3.64
N TYR A 40 13.94 -10.80 3.09
CA TYR A 40 12.82 -10.28 3.85
C TYR A 40 11.87 -11.38 4.33
N LYS A 41 11.64 -11.41 5.63
CA LYS A 41 10.64 -12.27 6.26
C LYS A 41 9.57 -11.40 6.90
N ASN A 42 8.32 -11.53 6.45
CA ASN A 42 7.22 -10.79 7.06
C ASN A 42 6.99 -11.27 8.49
N PRO A 43 7.23 -10.43 9.52
CA PRO A 43 7.05 -10.82 10.92
C PRO A 43 5.60 -11.12 11.28
N GLN A 44 4.64 -10.59 10.50
CA GLN A 44 3.22 -10.77 10.73
C GLN A 44 2.58 -11.87 9.86
N LYS A 45 3.39 -12.66 9.14
CA LYS A 45 2.87 -13.69 8.21
C LYS A 45 1.84 -14.63 8.85
N LYS A 46 2.00 -14.94 10.13
CA LYS A 46 1.09 -15.83 10.87
C LYS A 46 -0.29 -15.19 11.14
N HIS A 47 -0.38 -13.87 11.13
CA HIS A 47 -1.59 -13.12 11.47
C HIS A 47 -2.32 -12.58 10.24
N ILE A 48 -1.70 -12.66 9.07
CA ILE A 48 -2.29 -12.16 7.84
C ILE A 48 -3.07 -13.30 7.18
N GLY A 49 -4.38 -13.16 7.12
CA GLY A 49 -5.28 -14.12 6.46
C GLY A 49 -5.06 -14.21 4.93
N SER A 50 -5.85 -15.06 4.28
CA SER A 50 -5.78 -15.31 2.84
C SER A 50 -6.21 -14.14 1.95
N LYS A 51 -6.82 -13.11 2.51
CA LYS A 51 -7.42 -11.98 1.77
C LYS A 51 -6.46 -10.80 1.50
N LYS A 52 -5.17 -11.05 1.40
CA LYS A 52 -4.15 -10.00 1.15
C LYS A 52 -4.36 -9.23 -0.15
N HIS A 53 -4.86 -9.89 -1.17
CA HIS A 53 -5.10 -9.30 -2.48
C HIS A 53 -6.07 -8.13 -2.43
N LYS A 54 -6.97 -8.05 -1.46
CA LYS A 54 -7.85 -6.90 -1.25
C LYS A 54 -7.12 -5.56 -1.05
N ASN A 55 -5.84 -5.60 -0.70
CA ASN A 55 -5.03 -4.38 -0.60
C ASN A 55 -4.80 -3.69 -1.95
N TRP A 56 -4.87 -4.43 -3.05
CA TRP A 56 -4.61 -3.93 -4.40
C TRP A 56 -5.56 -4.45 -5.48
N ASP A 57 -6.44 -5.40 -5.16
CA ASP A 57 -7.45 -5.92 -6.10
C ASP A 57 -8.64 -4.97 -6.18
N ASP A 58 -8.73 -4.26 -7.28
CA ASP A 58 -9.75 -3.24 -7.50
C ASP A 58 -11.14 -3.83 -7.62
N ALA A 59 -11.30 -4.93 -8.34
CA ALA A 59 -12.62 -5.52 -8.60
C ALA A 59 -13.28 -5.96 -7.29
N GLU A 60 -12.54 -6.65 -6.42
CA GLU A 60 -13.05 -7.10 -5.14
C GLU A 60 -13.29 -5.92 -4.19
N ARG A 61 -12.37 -4.95 -4.16
CA ARG A 61 -12.47 -3.76 -3.31
C ARG A 61 -13.68 -2.90 -3.67
N MET A 62 -13.88 -2.62 -4.95
CA MET A 62 -15.02 -1.83 -5.43
C MET A 62 -16.35 -2.54 -5.17
N SER A 63 -16.39 -3.86 -5.31
CA SER A 63 -17.57 -4.67 -4.98
C SER A 63 -17.90 -4.60 -3.49
N ASP A 64 -16.89 -4.67 -2.62
CA ASP A 64 -17.07 -4.53 -1.16
C ASP A 64 -17.61 -3.13 -0.81
N MET A 65 -17.01 -2.07 -1.35
CA MET A 65 -17.47 -0.68 -1.12
C MET A 65 -18.93 -0.50 -1.56
N GLN A 66 -19.29 -1.02 -2.73
CA GLN A 66 -20.66 -0.95 -3.22
C GLN A 66 -21.64 -1.68 -2.30
N THR A 67 -21.26 -2.86 -1.82
CA THR A 67 -22.09 -3.68 -0.92
C THR A 67 -22.30 -2.98 0.42
N GLU A 68 -21.27 -2.30 0.93
CA GLU A 68 -21.30 -1.56 2.20
C GLU A 68 -21.90 -0.15 2.06
N GLY A 69 -22.23 0.29 0.85
CA GLY A 69 -22.78 1.63 0.60
C GLY A 69 -21.74 2.75 0.74
N VAL A 70 -20.43 2.41 0.68
CA VAL A 70 -19.33 3.38 0.74
C VAL A 70 -19.05 3.90 -0.67
N VAL A 71 -19.12 5.22 -0.86
CA VAL A 71 -18.94 5.87 -2.17
C VAL A 71 -17.53 6.42 -2.40
N GLY A 72 -16.74 6.54 -1.35
CA GLY A 72 -15.36 7.02 -1.42
C GLY A 72 -14.54 6.62 -0.20
N GLU A 73 -13.22 6.69 -0.34
CA GLU A 73 -12.30 6.28 0.72
C GLU A 73 -11.05 7.16 0.79
N ILE A 74 -10.55 7.34 2.02
CA ILE A 74 -9.23 7.86 2.30
C ILE A 74 -8.33 6.68 2.65
N VAL A 75 -7.23 6.54 1.91
CA VAL A 75 -6.42 5.32 1.90
C VAL A 75 -5.06 5.55 2.54
N PHE A 76 -4.78 4.80 3.58
CA PHE A 76 -3.49 4.76 4.28
C PHE A 76 -2.62 3.59 3.80
N PRO A 77 -1.28 3.69 3.93
CA PRO A 77 -0.38 2.59 3.62
C PRO A 77 -0.63 1.35 4.49
N ASN A 78 -0.60 0.16 3.88
CA ASN A 78 -0.76 -1.11 4.58
C ASN A 78 0.39 -2.10 4.34
N THR A 79 0.85 -2.24 3.10
CA THR A 79 1.96 -3.12 2.79
C THR A 79 3.29 -2.49 3.20
N VAL A 80 4.22 -3.32 3.68
CA VAL A 80 5.57 -2.87 4.04
C VAL A 80 6.27 -2.33 2.78
N PRO A 81 6.70 -1.06 2.79
CA PRO A 81 7.44 -0.50 1.66
C PRO A 81 8.78 -1.23 1.45
N PRO A 82 9.33 -1.19 0.24
CA PRO A 82 10.68 -1.72 -0.02
C PRO A 82 11.71 -1.23 1.00
N PHE A 83 12.65 -2.11 1.36
CA PHE A 83 13.77 -1.84 2.27
C PHE A 83 13.41 -1.61 3.74
N PHE A 84 12.14 -1.70 4.10
CA PHE A 84 11.73 -1.69 5.50
C PHE A 84 11.79 -3.10 6.09
N ARG A 85 12.08 -3.18 7.40
CA ARG A 85 12.14 -4.46 8.12
C ARG A 85 10.78 -4.94 8.61
N SER A 86 9.87 -3.99 8.80
CA SER A 86 8.51 -4.21 9.32
C SER A 86 7.59 -3.10 8.85
N SER A 87 6.31 -3.10 9.29
CA SER A 87 5.40 -2.02 8.98
C SER A 87 5.96 -0.66 9.43
N VAL A 88 5.57 0.40 8.73
CA VAL A 88 6.04 1.77 8.98
C VAL A 88 5.77 2.19 10.44
N LEU A 89 4.65 1.76 11.01
CA LEU A 89 4.23 2.11 12.36
C LEU A 89 5.16 1.59 13.47
N ILE A 90 5.79 0.44 13.27
CA ILE A 90 6.64 -0.20 14.27
C ILE A 90 8.11 -0.25 13.87
N CYS A 91 8.43 0.21 12.68
CA CYS A 91 9.80 0.32 12.21
C CYS A 91 10.43 1.59 12.79
N GLY A 92 11.40 1.43 13.66
CA GLY A 92 12.15 2.57 14.22
C GLY A 92 12.77 3.47 13.15
N ASN A 93 13.27 4.63 13.58
CA ASN A 93 13.92 5.58 12.69
C ASN A 93 15.03 4.92 11.85
N PRO A 94 15.22 5.35 10.59
CA PRO A 94 16.31 4.83 9.77
C PRO A 94 17.66 5.19 10.39
N ARG A 95 18.59 4.25 10.36
CA ARG A 95 19.99 4.58 10.58
C ARG A 95 20.52 5.37 9.37
N PRO A 96 21.58 6.16 9.51
CA PRO A 96 22.15 6.94 8.40
C PRO A 96 22.36 6.11 7.12
N GLU A 97 22.87 4.90 7.25
CA GLU A 97 23.12 3.98 6.13
C GLU A 97 21.85 3.42 5.46
N ASP A 98 20.74 3.38 6.19
CA ASP A 98 19.45 2.87 5.69
C ASP A 98 18.57 3.97 5.06
N TYR A 99 18.88 5.24 5.35
CA TYR A 99 18.01 6.37 5.03
C TYR A 99 17.66 6.45 3.55
N LEU A 100 18.67 6.41 2.67
CA LEU A 100 18.46 6.55 1.24
C LEU A 100 17.56 5.43 0.68
N MET A 101 17.81 4.20 1.09
CA MET A 101 17.02 3.07 0.59
C MET A 101 15.59 3.11 1.10
N ARG A 102 15.36 3.46 2.36
CA ARG A 102 14.00 3.63 2.88
C ARG A 102 13.25 4.75 2.16
N LEU A 103 13.93 5.86 1.87
CA LEU A 103 13.34 6.96 1.09
C LEU A 103 12.91 6.48 -0.30
N GLU A 104 13.75 5.70 -0.99
CA GLU A 104 13.39 5.13 -2.30
C GLU A 104 12.23 4.14 -2.20
N GLY A 105 12.14 3.38 -1.12
CA GLY A 105 11.00 2.50 -0.84
C GLY A 105 9.68 3.27 -0.68
N ILE A 106 9.71 4.39 0.05
CA ILE A 106 8.54 5.28 0.19
C ILE A 106 8.18 5.91 -1.15
N ARG A 107 9.16 6.35 -1.93
CA ARG A 107 8.92 6.89 -3.28
C ARG A 107 8.27 5.87 -4.21
N ALA A 108 8.69 4.61 -4.14
CA ALA A 108 8.05 3.54 -4.90
C ALA A 108 6.60 3.34 -4.47
N HIS A 109 6.31 3.36 -3.17
CA HIS A 109 4.94 3.31 -2.66
C HIS A 109 4.11 4.49 -3.17
N ASN A 110 4.63 5.71 -3.09
CA ASN A 110 3.90 6.90 -3.52
C ASN A 110 3.60 6.90 -5.02
N ARG A 111 4.53 6.40 -5.86
CA ARG A 111 4.28 6.25 -7.31
C ARG A 111 3.14 5.27 -7.56
N TRP A 112 3.19 4.11 -6.93
CA TRP A 112 2.12 3.12 -7.00
C TRP A 112 0.79 3.69 -6.52
N LEU A 113 0.76 4.34 -5.35
CA LEU A 113 -0.46 4.90 -4.76
C LEU A 113 -1.09 5.96 -5.66
N SER A 114 -0.27 6.82 -6.26
CA SER A 114 -0.73 7.85 -7.20
C SER A 114 -1.39 7.24 -8.44
N GLU A 115 -0.78 6.20 -9.02
CA GLU A 115 -1.33 5.49 -10.18
C GLU A 115 -2.62 4.76 -9.79
N TRP A 116 -2.59 4.01 -8.70
CA TRP A 116 -3.73 3.22 -8.23
C TRP A 116 -4.93 4.08 -7.82
N CYS A 117 -4.73 5.22 -7.17
CA CYS A 117 -5.80 6.20 -6.89
C CYS A 117 -6.30 6.86 -8.17
N GLY A 118 -5.42 7.08 -9.15
CA GLY A 118 -5.75 7.65 -10.45
C GLY A 118 -6.71 6.80 -11.29
N GLU A 119 -6.81 5.50 -11.01
CA GLU A 119 -7.79 4.60 -11.63
C GLU A 119 -9.24 4.94 -11.22
N PHE A 120 -9.43 5.44 -9.99
CA PHE A 120 -10.74 5.80 -9.44
C PHE A 120 -10.70 7.16 -8.73
N PRO A 121 -10.39 8.24 -9.46
CA PRO A 121 -10.08 9.55 -8.84
C PRO A 121 -11.25 10.19 -8.12
N ALA A 122 -12.49 9.82 -8.44
CA ALA A 122 -13.69 10.30 -7.75
C ALA A 122 -14.00 9.54 -6.44
N GLN A 123 -13.28 8.44 -6.17
CA GLN A 123 -13.60 7.53 -5.08
C GLN A 123 -12.42 7.28 -4.12
N ARG A 124 -11.18 7.65 -4.52
CA ARG A 124 -9.96 7.38 -3.74
C ARG A 124 -9.13 8.63 -3.52
N ALA A 125 -8.74 8.84 -2.27
CA ALA A 125 -7.72 9.81 -1.89
C ALA A 125 -6.64 9.09 -1.08
N GLY A 126 -5.42 8.98 -1.63
CA GLY A 126 -4.27 8.36 -0.96
C GLY A 126 -3.49 9.36 -0.12
N ILE A 127 -2.97 8.94 1.03
CA ILE A 127 -2.13 9.71 1.94
C ILE A 127 -0.74 9.11 2.03
#